data_db5bd7e67447332db6fba0798394ccce
#
_entry.id   db5bd7e67447332db6fba0798394ccce
#
_cell.length_a   1.000
_cell.length_b   1.000
_cell.length_c   1.000
_cell.angle_alpha   90.00
_cell.angle_beta   90.00
_cell.angle_gamma   90.00
#
_symmetry.space_group_name_H-M   'P 1'
#
loop_
_entity.id
_entity.type
_entity.pdbx_description
1 polymer ?
#
loop_
_entity_poly.entity_id
_entity_poly.type
_entity_poly.pdbx_seq_one_letter_code
_entity_poly.pdbx_strand_id
1 'polypeptide(L)'
;MPKDDLRVPKEVIPALKRKLLAEALKAEAEAQGARAEALSAEIETRALERKEAEILASNKYYHVYVFNDQVTESSVNACMAQLNVWARNSPKCDIKIIFNSPGGSVTQGMALYDYLQTLRGGGHKLTTVAMGMAASMAGILLQAGDHRAIGAESYVLIHEISTGAIGKIGEIEDTVKFVNMIQKRVLEIFASRSNKSAAYFAKHWRRQDWWLNSEDCIKLGIVDEVR
;
A
#
# COMPACT_ATOMS: atom_id res chain seq x y z
N MET A 1 19.72 -71.57 -54.39
CA MET A 1 19.36 -70.11 -54.41
C MET A 1 20.63 -69.35 -54.07
N PRO A 2 21.16 -68.51 -54.97
CA PRO A 2 22.36 -67.73 -54.69
C PRO A 2 22.01 -66.64 -53.59
N LYS A 3 22.88 -66.57 -52.59
CA LYS A 3 22.85 -65.42 -51.62
C LYS A 3 23.36 -64.20 -52.37
N ASP A 4 22.46 -63.30 -52.71
CA ASP A 4 22.83 -61.98 -53.24
C ASP A 4 23.67 -61.29 -52.18
N ASP A 5 24.95 -61.22 -52.43
CA ASP A 5 25.96 -60.51 -51.63
C ASP A 5 25.86 -59.03 -51.98
N LEU A 6 24.95 -58.36 -51.29
CA LEU A 6 24.72 -56.88 -51.37
C LEU A 6 25.95 -56.12 -50.83
N ARG A 7 27.12 -56.29 -51.49
CA ARG A 7 28.33 -55.52 -51.18
C ARG A 7 28.26 -54.17 -51.88
N VAL A 8 28.12 -53.11 -51.05
CA VAL A 8 28.24 -51.74 -51.56
C VAL A 8 29.61 -51.61 -52.29
N PRO A 9 29.66 -51.10 -53.53
CA PRO A 9 30.91 -50.92 -54.27
C PRO A 9 31.85 -50.00 -53.47
N LYS A 10 33.14 -50.36 -53.38
CA LYS A 10 34.16 -49.64 -52.58
C LYS A 10 34.27 -48.15 -52.93
N GLU A 11 33.96 -47.75 -54.13
CA GLU A 11 33.98 -46.39 -54.67
C GLU A 11 32.83 -45.49 -54.09
N VAL A 12 31.70 -46.11 -53.68
CA VAL A 12 30.55 -45.43 -53.15
C VAL A 12 30.66 -45.24 -51.64
N ILE A 13 31.47 -46.02 -50.95
CA ILE A 13 31.62 -45.96 -49.47
C ILE A 13 32.05 -44.58 -48.96
N PRO A 14 32.99 -43.81 -49.56
CA PRO A 14 33.38 -42.50 -49.10
C PRO A 14 32.27 -41.50 -49.26
N ALA A 15 31.47 -41.50 -50.30
CA ALA A 15 30.34 -40.64 -50.52
C ALA A 15 29.19 -40.90 -49.53
N LEU A 16 28.89 -42.21 -49.30
CA LEU A 16 27.88 -42.58 -48.29
C LEU A 16 28.27 -42.19 -46.87
N LYS A 17 29.54 -42.38 -46.51
CA LYS A 17 30.06 -41.93 -45.21
C LYS A 17 29.92 -40.38 -45.00
N ARG A 18 30.24 -39.60 -46.05
CA ARG A 18 30.08 -38.17 -46.02
C ARG A 18 28.61 -37.75 -45.85
N LYS A 19 27.70 -38.42 -46.56
CA LYS A 19 26.26 -38.17 -46.46
C LYS A 19 25.75 -38.49 -45.05
N LEU A 20 26.06 -39.64 -44.48
CA LEU A 20 25.69 -40.08 -43.17
C LEU A 20 26.24 -39.15 -42.08
N LEU A 21 27.48 -38.69 -42.24
CA LEU A 21 28.09 -37.71 -41.30
C LEU A 21 27.36 -36.37 -41.37
N ALA A 22 27.02 -35.89 -42.57
CA ALA A 22 26.30 -34.64 -42.74
C ALA A 22 24.87 -34.70 -42.13
N GLU A 23 24.18 -35.85 -42.33
CA GLU A 23 22.86 -36.11 -41.73
C GLU A 23 22.94 -36.17 -40.19
N ALA A 24 23.98 -36.83 -39.64
CA ALA A 24 24.20 -36.88 -38.19
C ALA A 24 24.49 -35.48 -37.59
N LEU A 25 25.35 -34.69 -38.24
CA LEU A 25 25.64 -33.32 -37.80
C LEU A 25 24.40 -32.41 -37.86
N LYS A 26 23.57 -32.57 -38.89
CA LYS A 26 22.31 -31.83 -38.99
C LYS A 26 21.34 -32.21 -37.88
N ALA A 27 21.17 -33.52 -37.62
CA ALA A 27 20.31 -33.99 -36.54
C ALA A 27 20.80 -33.54 -35.15
N GLU A 28 22.12 -33.48 -34.94
CA GLU A 28 22.71 -32.96 -33.70
C GLU A 28 22.47 -31.47 -33.55
N ALA A 29 22.62 -30.68 -34.62
CA ALA A 29 22.32 -29.23 -34.59
C ALA A 29 20.84 -28.97 -34.34
N GLU A 30 19.92 -29.71 -34.93
CA GLU A 30 18.48 -29.64 -34.68
C GLU A 30 18.13 -29.97 -33.22
N ALA A 31 18.75 -31.03 -32.67
CA ALA A 31 18.57 -31.40 -31.28
C ALA A 31 19.12 -30.35 -30.30
N GLN A 32 20.26 -29.74 -30.64
CA GLN A 32 20.79 -28.60 -29.82
C GLN A 32 19.88 -27.39 -29.89
N GLY A 33 19.35 -27.06 -31.07
CA GLY A 33 18.35 -25.97 -31.22
C GLY A 33 17.10 -26.20 -30.37
N ALA A 34 16.51 -27.41 -30.47
CA ALA A 34 15.34 -27.77 -29.68
C ALA A 34 15.59 -27.73 -28.16
N ARG A 35 16.79 -28.14 -27.70
CA ARG A 35 17.18 -28.01 -26.28
C ARG A 35 17.33 -26.56 -25.85
N ALA A 36 17.89 -25.68 -26.67
CA ALA A 36 18.02 -24.27 -26.39
C ALA A 36 16.64 -23.58 -26.29
N GLU A 37 15.73 -23.91 -27.20
CA GLU A 37 14.34 -23.39 -27.15
C GLU A 37 13.60 -23.87 -25.89
N ALA A 38 13.72 -25.14 -25.53
CA ALA A 38 13.12 -25.70 -24.34
C ALA A 38 13.66 -25.03 -23.05
N LEU A 39 14.98 -24.79 -22.99
CA LEU A 39 15.60 -24.10 -21.88
C LEU A 39 15.15 -22.63 -21.79
N SER A 40 15.01 -21.93 -22.92
CA SER A 40 14.49 -20.57 -22.95
C SER A 40 13.06 -20.50 -22.42
N ALA A 41 12.19 -21.40 -22.86
CA ALA A 41 10.81 -21.48 -22.37
C ALA A 41 10.73 -21.77 -20.87
N GLU A 42 11.62 -22.65 -20.36
CA GLU A 42 11.70 -22.92 -18.90
C GLU A 42 12.14 -21.68 -18.11
N ILE A 43 13.11 -20.92 -18.61
CA ILE A 43 13.57 -19.67 -17.97
C ILE A 43 12.45 -18.63 -17.95
N GLU A 44 11.71 -18.47 -19.04
CA GLU A 44 10.57 -17.57 -19.11
C GLU A 44 9.46 -17.95 -18.12
N THR A 45 9.13 -19.25 -18.05
CA THR A 45 8.12 -19.76 -17.10
C THR A 45 8.53 -19.46 -15.67
N ARG A 46 9.78 -19.75 -15.29
CA ARG A 46 10.29 -19.44 -13.94
C ARG A 46 10.35 -17.94 -13.64
N ALA A 47 10.55 -17.10 -14.65
CA ALA A 47 10.51 -15.65 -14.50
C ALA A 47 9.08 -15.15 -14.23
N LEU A 48 8.09 -15.72 -14.92
CA LEU A 48 6.67 -15.42 -14.69
C LEU A 48 6.20 -15.87 -13.30
N GLU A 49 6.57 -17.09 -12.89
CA GLU A 49 6.24 -17.62 -11.55
C GLU A 49 6.83 -16.74 -10.43
N ARG A 50 8.08 -16.29 -10.58
CA ARG A 50 8.69 -15.35 -9.62
C ARG A 50 7.94 -14.02 -9.55
N LYS A 51 7.58 -13.47 -10.72
CA LYS A 51 6.84 -12.22 -10.81
C LYS A 51 5.44 -12.34 -10.17
N GLU A 52 4.77 -13.45 -10.39
CA GLU A 52 3.49 -13.76 -9.74
C GLU A 52 3.64 -13.85 -8.22
N ALA A 53 4.66 -14.56 -7.73
CA ALA A 53 4.95 -14.66 -6.31
C ALA A 53 5.26 -13.30 -5.66
N GLU A 54 5.99 -12.42 -6.35
CA GLU A 54 6.24 -11.04 -5.89
C GLU A 54 4.94 -10.22 -5.80
N ILE A 55 4.06 -10.33 -6.80
CA ILE A 55 2.76 -9.66 -6.79
C ILE A 55 1.91 -10.15 -5.61
N LEU A 56 1.81 -11.46 -5.45
CA LEU A 56 1.03 -12.10 -4.39
C LEU A 56 1.56 -11.78 -2.98
N ALA A 57 2.86 -11.52 -2.84
CA ALA A 57 3.49 -11.11 -1.58
C ALA A 57 3.39 -9.59 -1.31
N SER A 58 2.90 -8.79 -2.26
CA SER A 58 2.91 -7.34 -2.14
C SER A 58 1.81 -6.81 -1.25
N ASN A 59 2.09 -5.71 -0.55
CA ASN A 59 1.08 -4.95 0.20
C ASN A 59 -0.11 -4.52 -0.70
N LYS A 60 0.13 -4.27 -1.98
CA LYS A 60 -0.92 -3.91 -2.95
C LYS A 60 -1.93 -5.03 -3.16
N TYR A 61 -1.47 -6.28 -3.20
CA TYR A 61 -2.34 -7.45 -3.32
C TYR A 61 -3.28 -7.59 -2.12
N TYR A 62 -2.76 -7.32 -0.90
CA TYR A 62 -3.54 -7.38 0.34
C TYR A 62 -4.30 -6.09 0.66
N HIS A 63 -4.38 -5.14 -0.24
CA HIS A 63 -4.99 -3.83 -0.05
C HIS A 63 -4.45 -3.10 1.19
N VAL A 64 -3.14 -3.16 1.40
CA VAL A 64 -2.43 -2.47 2.49
C VAL A 64 -1.72 -1.24 1.93
N TYR A 65 -2.11 -0.05 2.40
CA TYR A 65 -1.44 1.20 2.10
C TYR A 65 -0.60 1.65 3.28
N VAL A 66 0.68 1.91 3.06
CA VAL A 66 1.56 2.47 4.09
C VAL A 66 1.69 3.97 3.84
N PHE A 67 1.08 4.76 4.73
CA PHE A 67 1.17 6.21 4.73
C PHE A 67 2.33 6.64 5.63
N ASN A 68 3.53 6.66 5.07
CA ASN A 68 4.78 6.94 5.77
C ASN A 68 5.37 8.28 5.33
N ASP A 69 4.58 9.35 5.44
CA ASP A 69 4.95 10.69 4.97
C ASP A 69 4.16 11.76 5.75
N GLN A 70 4.52 13.03 5.54
CA GLN A 70 3.67 14.16 5.95
C GLN A 70 2.34 14.16 5.19
N VAL A 71 1.30 14.69 5.83
CA VAL A 71 0.01 14.93 5.18
C VAL A 71 0.13 16.17 4.29
N THR A 72 0.34 15.96 3.01
CA THR A 72 0.49 16.96 1.96
C THR A 72 -0.47 16.67 0.82
N GLU A 73 -0.61 17.59 -0.13
CA GLU A 73 -1.39 17.35 -1.35
C GLU A 73 -0.87 16.11 -2.11
N SER A 74 0.44 15.98 -2.26
CA SER A 74 1.06 14.86 -2.99
C SER A 74 0.79 13.52 -2.31
N SER A 75 1.02 13.41 -0.99
CA SER A 75 0.85 12.15 -0.25
C SER A 75 -0.63 11.74 -0.17
N VAL A 76 -1.54 12.71 -0.01
CA VAL A 76 -2.99 12.46 -0.01
C VAL A 76 -3.46 12.00 -1.39
N ASN A 77 -3.06 12.68 -2.47
CA ASN A 77 -3.41 12.30 -3.83
C ASN A 77 -2.89 10.89 -4.18
N ALA A 78 -1.65 10.55 -3.79
CA ALA A 78 -1.10 9.21 -3.99
C ALA A 78 -1.89 8.14 -3.24
N CYS A 79 -2.26 8.41 -1.98
CA CYS A 79 -3.10 7.53 -1.19
C CYS A 79 -4.47 7.32 -1.85
N MET A 80 -5.18 8.40 -2.13
CA MET A 80 -6.52 8.34 -2.76
C MET A 80 -6.50 7.63 -4.12
N ALA A 81 -5.47 7.86 -4.93
CA ALA A 81 -5.31 7.19 -6.23
C ALA A 81 -5.20 5.67 -6.06
N GLN A 82 -4.38 5.20 -5.12
CA GLN A 82 -4.24 3.77 -4.86
C GLN A 82 -5.53 3.16 -4.29
N LEU A 83 -6.17 3.83 -3.33
CA LEU A 83 -7.43 3.36 -2.74
C LEU A 83 -8.54 3.28 -3.78
N ASN A 84 -8.59 4.25 -4.72
CA ASN A 84 -9.55 4.27 -5.83
C ASN A 84 -9.36 3.08 -6.78
N VAL A 85 -8.09 2.69 -7.07
CA VAL A 85 -7.79 1.49 -7.86
C VAL A 85 -8.36 0.25 -7.18
N TRP A 86 -8.15 0.09 -5.87
CA TRP A 86 -8.66 -1.05 -5.12
C TRP A 86 -10.18 -1.07 -5.05
N ALA A 87 -10.79 0.07 -4.75
CA ALA A 87 -12.24 0.19 -4.64
C ALA A 87 -12.97 -0.17 -5.95
N ARG A 88 -12.37 0.15 -7.11
CA ARG A 88 -12.92 -0.17 -8.42
C ARG A 88 -12.66 -1.61 -8.86
N ASN A 89 -11.47 -2.14 -8.59
CA ASN A 89 -11.08 -3.48 -9.01
C ASN A 89 -11.65 -4.57 -8.08
N SER A 90 -11.86 -4.24 -6.81
CA SER A 90 -12.31 -5.17 -5.78
C SER A 90 -13.43 -4.53 -4.93
N PRO A 91 -14.66 -4.45 -5.45
CA PRO A 91 -15.78 -3.81 -4.73
C PRO A 91 -15.97 -4.41 -3.34
N LYS A 92 -16.12 -3.53 -2.34
CA LYS A 92 -16.32 -3.89 -0.92
C LYS A 92 -15.16 -4.67 -0.30
N CYS A 93 -13.95 -4.58 -0.86
CA CYS A 93 -12.76 -5.18 -0.27
C CYS A 93 -12.42 -4.56 1.08
N ASP A 94 -11.75 -5.33 1.91
CA ASP A 94 -11.13 -4.84 3.13
C ASP A 94 -9.87 -4.04 2.77
N ILE A 95 -9.71 -2.86 3.35
CA ILE A 95 -8.58 -1.97 3.10
C ILE A 95 -7.90 -1.68 4.44
N LYS A 96 -6.58 -1.81 4.48
CA LYS A 96 -5.76 -1.45 5.63
C LYS A 96 -4.88 -0.24 5.30
N ILE A 97 -4.88 0.75 6.18
CA ILE A 97 -3.99 1.90 6.07
C ILE A 97 -3.11 1.96 7.32
N ILE A 98 -1.81 1.88 7.12
CA ILE A 98 -0.81 1.96 8.19
C ILE A 98 -0.22 3.37 8.16
N PHE A 99 -0.36 4.10 9.26
CA PHE A 99 0.18 5.44 9.44
C PHE A 99 1.49 5.40 10.23
N ASN A 100 2.53 6.00 9.67
CA ASN A 100 3.72 6.46 10.36
C ASN A 100 3.97 7.91 9.89
N SER A 101 3.23 8.84 10.45
CA SER A 101 3.15 10.20 9.91
C SER A 101 3.14 11.26 11.03
N PRO A 102 3.92 12.32 10.88
CA PRO A 102 3.91 13.46 11.79
C PRO A 102 2.67 14.35 11.63
N GLY A 103 1.75 14.03 10.70
CA GLY A 103 0.64 14.90 10.34
C GLY A 103 1.00 15.91 9.25
N GLY A 104 0.35 17.07 9.22
CA GLY A 104 0.59 18.11 8.21
C GLY A 104 -0.67 18.90 7.87
N SER A 105 -0.93 19.14 6.59
CA SER A 105 -2.02 19.96 6.09
C SER A 105 -3.39 19.47 6.56
N VAL A 106 -4.08 20.30 7.30
CA VAL A 106 -5.43 20.01 7.81
C VAL A 106 -6.43 19.86 6.64
N THR A 107 -6.38 20.74 5.65
CA THR A 107 -7.31 20.72 4.51
C THR A 107 -7.16 19.44 3.70
N GLN A 108 -5.92 19.04 3.40
CA GLN A 108 -5.64 17.82 2.65
C GLN A 108 -6.01 16.56 3.46
N GLY A 109 -5.73 16.59 4.76
CA GLY A 109 -6.11 15.49 5.63
C GLY A 109 -7.62 15.34 5.79
N MET A 110 -8.38 16.44 5.88
CA MET A 110 -9.85 16.38 5.90
C MET A 110 -10.41 15.85 4.57
N ALA A 111 -9.82 16.21 3.43
CA ALA A 111 -10.22 15.64 2.15
C ALA A 111 -10.01 14.12 2.12
N LEU A 112 -8.88 13.63 2.61
CA LEU A 112 -8.64 12.19 2.74
C LEU A 112 -9.62 11.55 3.74
N TYR A 113 -9.88 12.20 4.89
CA TYR A 113 -10.83 11.69 5.88
C TYR A 113 -12.22 11.49 5.26
N ASP A 114 -12.76 12.49 4.55
CA ASP A 114 -14.06 12.42 3.89
C ASP A 114 -14.07 11.35 2.78
N TYR A 115 -12.96 11.21 2.06
CA TYR A 115 -12.83 10.13 1.06
C TYR A 115 -12.88 8.74 1.72
N LEU A 116 -12.19 8.55 2.86
CA LEU A 116 -12.26 7.31 3.63
C LEU A 116 -13.69 7.02 4.13
N GLN A 117 -14.43 8.05 4.59
CA GLN A 117 -15.83 7.88 4.94
C GLN A 117 -16.70 7.48 3.73
N THR A 118 -16.39 8.01 2.54
CA THR A 118 -17.07 7.64 1.30
C THR A 118 -16.83 6.16 0.95
N LEU A 119 -15.62 5.67 1.10
CA LEU A 119 -15.30 4.24 0.90
C LEU A 119 -16.07 3.35 1.87
N ARG A 120 -16.14 3.73 3.15
CA ARG A 120 -16.94 3.03 4.17
C ARG A 120 -18.42 3.02 3.81
N GLY A 121 -18.96 4.17 3.41
CA GLY A 121 -20.34 4.28 2.91
C GLY A 121 -20.60 3.40 1.69
N GLY A 122 -19.60 3.16 0.85
CA GLY A 122 -19.61 2.24 -0.28
C GLY A 122 -19.51 0.75 0.10
N GLY A 123 -19.32 0.44 1.39
CA GLY A 123 -19.28 -0.92 1.93
C GLY A 123 -17.89 -1.52 2.06
N HIS A 124 -16.83 -0.73 1.87
CA HIS A 124 -15.46 -1.16 2.20
C HIS A 124 -15.25 -1.16 3.71
N LYS A 125 -14.58 -2.19 4.25
CA LYS A 125 -14.14 -2.20 5.65
C LYS A 125 -12.74 -1.60 5.75
N LEU A 126 -12.61 -0.54 6.54
CA LEU A 126 -11.34 0.14 6.74
C LEU A 126 -10.72 -0.25 8.08
N THR A 127 -9.49 -0.75 8.04
CA THR A 127 -8.63 -0.88 9.22
C THR A 127 -7.54 0.19 9.16
N THR A 128 -7.47 1.04 10.15
CA THR A 128 -6.41 2.04 10.30
C THR A 128 -5.47 1.63 11.43
N VAL A 129 -4.17 1.78 11.22
CA VAL A 129 -3.15 1.32 12.17
C VAL A 129 -2.12 2.42 12.37
N ALA A 130 -1.79 2.77 13.60
CA ALA A 130 -0.62 3.59 13.91
C ALA A 130 0.58 2.67 14.16
N MET A 131 1.65 2.83 13.36
CA MET A 131 2.94 2.16 13.55
C MET A 131 4.06 3.21 13.55
N GLY A 132 4.77 3.33 14.67
CA GLY A 132 5.68 4.44 14.92
C GLY A 132 4.90 5.63 15.47
N MET A 133 4.28 6.45 14.61
CA MET A 133 3.43 7.54 15.07
C MET A 133 2.23 7.81 14.16
N ALA A 134 1.14 8.25 14.77
CA ALA A 134 0.04 8.95 14.10
C ALA A 134 -0.16 10.31 14.78
N ALA A 135 0.61 11.32 14.34
CA ALA A 135 0.63 12.60 15.00
C ALA A 135 -0.25 13.64 14.29
N SER A 136 -0.86 14.55 15.07
CA SER A 136 -1.61 15.69 14.53
C SER A 136 -2.69 15.23 13.54
N MET A 137 -2.68 15.70 12.30
CA MET A 137 -3.66 15.31 11.27
C MET A 137 -3.70 13.79 11.02
N ALA A 138 -2.58 13.06 11.16
CA ALA A 138 -2.56 11.61 11.04
C ALA A 138 -3.33 10.91 12.18
N GLY A 139 -3.32 11.46 13.39
CA GLY A 139 -4.13 11.01 14.51
C GLY A 139 -5.65 11.14 14.23
N ILE A 140 -6.03 12.17 13.47
CA ILE A 140 -7.41 12.35 13.00
C ILE A 140 -7.76 11.33 11.92
N LEU A 141 -6.85 11.10 10.96
CA LEU A 141 -7.02 10.09 9.91
C LEU A 141 -7.14 8.66 10.49
N LEU A 142 -6.44 8.38 11.58
CA LEU A 142 -6.57 7.13 12.32
C LEU A 142 -8.03 6.88 12.76
N GLN A 143 -8.79 7.94 13.06
CA GLN A 143 -10.20 7.82 13.46
C GLN A 143 -11.14 7.47 12.31
N ALA A 144 -10.67 7.47 11.07
CA ALA A 144 -11.51 7.12 9.92
C ALA A 144 -11.81 5.62 9.80
N GLY A 145 -11.01 4.75 10.43
CA GLY A 145 -11.18 3.29 10.35
C GLY A 145 -12.45 2.77 11.03
N ASP A 146 -13.00 1.68 10.51
CA ASP A 146 -14.01 0.88 11.24
C ASP A 146 -13.36 0.18 12.43
N HIS A 147 -12.15 -0.34 12.22
CA HIS A 147 -11.27 -0.88 13.23
C HIS A 147 -9.96 -0.10 13.27
N ARG A 148 -9.52 0.28 14.48
CA ARG A 148 -8.34 1.12 14.70
C ARG A 148 -7.35 0.39 15.60
N ALA A 149 -6.12 0.25 15.14
CA ALA A 149 -5.08 -0.43 15.89
C ALA A 149 -3.86 0.46 16.11
N ILE A 150 -3.04 0.11 17.08
CA ILE A 150 -1.78 0.78 17.37
C ILE A 150 -0.70 -0.26 17.69
N GLY A 151 0.52 -0.06 17.21
CA GLY A 151 1.68 -0.85 17.63
C GLY A 151 2.01 -0.59 19.11
N ALA A 152 2.52 -1.62 19.83
CA ALA A 152 2.84 -1.51 21.25
C ALA A 152 3.76 -0.33 21.57
N GLU A 153 4.77 -0.08 20.71
CA GLU A 153 5.76 0.99 20.84
C GLU A 153 5.43 2.23 20.00
N SER A 154 4.13 2.42 19.66
CA SER A 154 3.69 3.53 18.81
C SER A 154 2.98 4.60 19.63
N TYR A 155 2.92 5.80 19.06
CA TYR A 155 2.39 6.98 19.72
C TYR A 155 1.36 7.70 18.87
N VAL A 156 0.40 8.33 19.53
CA VAL A 156 -0.53 9.29 18.92
C VAL A 156 -0.30 10.66 19.55
N LEU A 157 -0.17 11.70 18.73
CA LEU A 157 -0.14 13.08 19.20
C LEU A 157 -1.45 13.76 18.89
N ILE A 158 -2.05 14.36 19.92
CA ILE A 158 -3.23 15.23 19.80
C ILE A 158 -2.84 16.62 20.29
N HIS A 159 -3.09 17.64 19.47
CA HIS A 159 -2.81 19.04 19.82
C HIS A 159 -3.75 20.00 19.11
N GLU A 160 -3.78 21.26 19.54
CA GLU A 160 -4.49 22.34 18.85
C GLU A 160 -3.97 22.54 17.44
N ILE A 161 -4.82 23.03 16.53
CA ILE A 161 -4.39 23.32 15.17
C ILE A 161 -3.32 24.42 15.20
N SER A 162 -2.14 24.10 14.66
CA SER A 162 -1.07 25.06 14.44
C SER A 162 -1.28 25.78 13.12
N THR A 163 -1.30 27.11 13.14
CA THR A 163 -1.45 27.94 11.95
C THR A 163 -0.70 29.26 12.11
N GLY A 164 -0.37 29.88 10.99
CA GLY A 164 0.11 31.25 10.92
C GLY A 164 -0.86 32.09 10.10
N ALA A 165 -1.06 33.35 10.50
CA ALA A 165 -1.83 34.32 9.74
C ALA A 165 -1.05 35.63 9.63
N ILE A 166 -0.94 36.15 8.42
CA ILE A 166 -0.32 37.44 8.12
C ILE A 166 -1.26 38.18 7.17
N GLY A 167 -1.56 39.43 7.48
CA GLY A 167 -2.48 40.24 6.66
C GLY A 167 -3.07 41.39 7.44
N LYS A 168 -4.16 41.98 6.97
CA LYS A 168 -4.93 42.99 7.68
C LYS A 168 -5.65 42.35 8.86
N ILE A 169 -6.00 43.12 9.87
CA ILE A 169 -6.66 42.63 11.10
C ILE A 169 -7.89 41.79 10.76
N GLY A 170 -8.76 42.23 9.85
CA GLY A 170 -9.95 41.49 9.47
C GLY A 170 -9.64 40.17 8.82
N GLU A 171 -8.58 40.06 7.98
CA GLU A 171 -8.12 38.82 7.35
C GLU A 171 -7.58 37.80 8.39
N ILE A 172 -6.88 38.33 9.41
CA ILE A 172 -6.39 37.52 10.55
C ILE A 172 -7.57 37.01 11.37
N GLU A 173 -8.56 37.85 11.68
CA GLU A 173 -9.76 37.45 12.40
C GLU A 173 -10.56 36.38 11.64
N ASP A 174 -10.70 36.52 10.34
CA ASP A 174 -11.39 35.51 9.49
C ASP A 174 -10.63 34.19 9.45
N THR A 175 -9.31 34.24 9.39
CA THR A 175 -8.46 33.04 9.51
C THR A 175 -8.67 32.35 10.86
N VAL A 176 -8.67 33.11 11.96
CA VAL A 176 -8.91 32.54 13.30
C VAL A 176 -10.30 31.94 13.43
N LYS A 177 -11.35 32.60 12.89
CA LYS A 177 -12.71 32.02 12.86
C LYS A 177 -12.75 30.70 12.12
N PHE A 178 -12.13 30.64 10.95
CA PHE A 178 -12.06 29.41 10.14
C PHE A 178 -11.31 28.29 10.87
N VAL A 179 -10.15 28.57 11.45
CA VAL A 179 -9.37 27.58 12.23
C VAL A 179 -10.16 27.06 13.43
N ASN A 180 -10.86 27.96 14.16
CA ASN A 180 -11.71 27.55 15.28
C ASN A 180 -12.87 26.63 14.83
N MET A 181 -13.45 26.86 13.64
CA MET A 181 -14.47 25.98 13.08
C MET A 181 -13.92 24.59 12.81
N ILE A 182 -12.73 24.47 12.20
CA ILE A 182 -12.07 23.20 11.96
C ILE A 182 -11.70 22.52 13.27
N GLN A 183 -11.14 23.28 14.24
CA GLN A 183 -10.77 22.75 15.54
C GLN A 183 -11.95 22.13 16.28
N LYS A 184 -13.12 22.78 16.24
CA LYS A 184 -14.36 22.21 16.77
C LYS A 184 -14.70 20.87 16.08
N ARG A 185 -14.57 20.80 14.76
CA ARG A 185 -14.84 19.57 14.01
C ARG A 185 -13.88 18.43 14.38
N VAL A 186 -12.59 18.73 14.56
CA VAL A 186 -11.60 17.75 15.02
C VAL A 186 -11.96 17.21 16.40
N LEU A 187 -12.36 18.07 17.33
CA LEU A 187 -12.83 17.65 18.66
C LEU A 187 -14.05 16.72 18.59
N GLU A 188 -14.99 17.03 17.70
CA GLU A 188 -16.17 16.19 17.46
C GLU A 188 -15.80 14.82 16.89
N ILE A 189 -14.80 14.76 15.99
CA ILE A 189 -14.30 13.49 15.45
C ILE A 189 -13.72 12.62 16.58
N PHE A 190 -12.81 13.15 17.40
CA PHE A 190 -12.26 12.39 18.53
C PHE A 190 -13.34 11.98 19.52
N ALA A 191 -14.27 12.88 19.87
CA ALA A 191 -15.34 12.57 20.80
C ALA A 191 -16.28 11.46 20.29
N SER A 192 -16.65 11.51 19.03
CA SER A 192 -17.53 10.49 18.41
C SER A 192 -16.86 9.12 18.25
N ARG A 193 -15.53 9.09 18.30
CA ARG A 193 -14.71 7.90 18.07
C ARG A 193 -13.97 7.41 19.32
N SER A 194 -14.33 7.90 20.50
CA SER A 194 -13.69 7.56 21.77
C SER A 194 -14.73 7.47 22.91
N ASN A 195 -14.26 7.18 24.11
CA ASN A 195 -15.09 7.18 25.31
C ASN A 195 -15.04 8.50 26.10
N LYS A 196 -14.60 9.59 25.43
CA LYS A 196 -14.45 10.93 26.03
C LYS A 196 -15.21 11.98 25.26
N SER A 197 -15.61 13.05 25.98
CA SER A 197 -16.30 14.19 25.37
C SER A 197 -15.35 15.13 24.63
N ALA A 198 -15.86 15.93 23.71
CA ALA A 198 -15.11 17.01 23.07
C ALA A 198 -14.46 17.96 24.08
N ALA A 199 -15.16 18.26 25.18
CA ALA A 199 -14.63 19.11 26.25
C ALA A 199 -13.42 18.46 26.96
N TYR A 200 -13.41 17.15 27.10
CA TYR A 200 -12.26 16.41 27.63
C TYR A 200 -11.03 16.61 26.76
N PHE A 201 -11.13 16.40 25.44
CA PHE A 201 -10.05 16.61 24.51
C PHE A 201 -9.59 18.08 24.49
N ALA A 202 -10.54 19.04 24.43
CA ALA A 202 -10.24 20.47 24.46
C ALA A 202 -9.48 20.92 25.72
N LYS A 203 -9.72 20.26 26.85
CA LYS A 203 -8.98 20.52 28.09
C LYS A 203 -7.56 20.01 28.04
N HIS A 204 -7.35 18.77 27.50
CA HIS A 204 -6.07 18.06 27.56
C HIS A 204 -5.08 18.53 26.49
N TRP A 205 -5.55 18.94 25.32
CA TRP A 205 -4.65 19.42 24.27
C TRP A 205 -4.32 20.92 24.36
N ARG A 206 -5.00 21.64 25.27
CA ARG A 206 -4.90 23.10 25.32
C ARG A 206 -3.47 23.57 25.59
N ARG A 207 -2.86 24.24 24.58
CA ARG A 207 -1.52 24.81 24.62
C ARG A 207 -0.42 23.82 24.95
N GLN A 208 -0.62 22.55 24.59
CA GLN A 208 0.39 21.51 24.77
C GLN A 208 0.27 20.42 23.72
N ASP A 209 1.37 19.74 23.46
CA ASP A 209 1.44 18.52 22.70
C ASP A 209 1.11 17.34 23.62
N TRP A 210 -0.04 16.73 23.38
CA TRP A 210 -0.50 15.62 24.21
C TRP A 210 -0.15 14.29 23.52
N TRP A 211 0.99 13.73 23.89
CA TRP A 211 1.45 12.44 23.42
C TRP A 211 0.82 11.30 24.21
N LEU A 212 0.30 10.32 23.51
CA LEU A 212 -0.37 9.14 24.03
C LEU A 212 0.37 7.89 23.56
N ASN A 213 0.71 7.02 24.48
CA ASN A 213 1.21 5.68 24.17
C ASN A 213 0.05 4.72 23.83
N SER A 214 0.36 3.48 23.52
CA SER A 214 -0.64 2.47 23.15
C SER A 214 -1.68 2.21 24.25
N GLU A 215 -1.25 2.15 25.51
CA GLU A 215 -2.15 1.94 26.66
C GLU A 215 -3.12 3.10 26.85
N ASP A 216 -2.65 4.34 26.75
CA ASP A 216 -3.48 5.53 26.87
C ASP A 216 -4.49 5.62 25.72
N CYS A 217 -4.07 5.25 24.50
CA CYS A 217 -4.96 5.20 23.35
C CYS A 217 -6.13 4.21 23.54
N ILE A 218 -5.86 3.02 24.09
CA ILE A 218 -6.90 2.05 24.47
C ILE A 218 -7.80 2.60 25.59
N LYS A 219 -7.23 3.14 26.65
CA LYS A 219 -8.00 3.69 27.81
C LYS A 219 -8.95 4.82 27.38
N LEU A 220 -8.54 5.63 26.41
CA LEU A 220 -9.35 6.72 25.85
C LEU A 220 -10.34 6.23 24.78
N GLY A 221 -10.17 5.03 24.27
CA GLY A 221 -10.99 4.46 23.20
C GLY A 221 -10.73 5.11 21.84
N ILE A 222 -9.55 5.70 21.62
CA ILE A 222 -9.16 6.25 20.31
C ILE A 222 -8.55 5.17 19.39
N VAL A 223 -8.24 4.01 19.93
CA VAL A 223 -7.97 2.78 19.20
C VAL A 223 -8.70 1.61 19.85
N ASP A 224 -8.87 0.53 19.10
CA ASP A 224 -9.66 -0.63 19.48
C ASP A 224 -8.76 -1.83 19.86
N GLU A 225 -7.48 -1.81 19.42
CA GLU A 225 -6.53 -2.92 19.59
C GLU A 225 -5.08 -2.42 19.68
N VAL A 226 -4.26 -3.10 20.50
CA VAL A 226 -2.79 -2.99 20.48
C VAL A 226 -2.23 -4.23 19.78
N ARG A 227 -1.27 -4.05 18.87
CA ARG A 227 -0.61 -5.11 18.08
C ARG A 227 0.88 -5.17 18.33
#